data_b621cd88495f72b4bc97f146c743aa3b
#
_entry.id   b621cd88495f72b4bc97f146c743aa3b
#
_cell.length_a   1.000
_cell.length_b   1.000
_cell.length_c   1.000
_cell.angle_alpha   90.00
_cell.angle_beta   90.00
_cell.angle_gamma   90.00
#
_symmetry.space_group_name_H-M   'P 1'
#
loop_
_entity.id
_entity.type
_entity.pdbx_description
1 polymer ?
#
loop_
_entity_poly.entity_id
_entity_poly.type
_entity_poly.pdbx_seq_one_letter_code
_entity_poly.pdbx_strand_id
1 'polypeptide(L)'
;MIKMLVCDIDGTIFNGKAFTENLVNCINRIRKDGVKFVIATGRTFYSANQIIKPLNVDTPVICYQGATIHKPSGEIIYEIGLERNLSLDILNYLKTMDIYPNIYINDRLFCEKETEHVKKYSDFQLIPYTIVPDISKNDFKTLNKILVIDNDTKKIEWL
;
A
#
# COMPACT_ATOMS: atom_id res chain seq x y z
N MET A 1 30.20 5.83 8.22
CA MET A 1 29.80 4.43 7.90
C MET A 1 28.29 4.39 7.81
N ILE A 2 27.72 3.86 6.72
CA ILE A 2 26.27 3.68 6.53
C ILE A 2 25.78 2.60 7.50
N LYS A 3 24.70 2.89 8.24
CA LYS A 3 24.13 1.94 9.22
C LYS A 3 22.76 1.39 8.79
N MET A 4 22.11 2.05 7.83
CA MET A 4 20.80 1.67 7.34
C MET A 4 20.68 2.00 5.85
N LEU A 5 20.10 1.09 5.09
CA LEU A 5 19.68 1.27 3.71
C LEU A 5 18.17 1.12 3.65
N VAL A 6 17.48 2.16 3.19
CA VAL A 6 16.03 2.17 2.97
C VAL A 6 15.77 2.09 1.48
N CYS A 7 14.97 1.12 1.05
CA CYS A 7 14.66 0.87 -0.37
C CYS A 7 13.16 0.86 -0.61
N ASP A 8 12.75 1.47 -1.73
CA ASP A 8 11.43 1.26 -2.31
C ASP A 8 11.38 -0.07 -3.07
N ILE A 9 10.16 -0.54 -3.34
CA ILE A 9 9.90 -1.80 -4.07
C ILE A 9 9.77 -1.52 -5.56
N ASP A 10 8.72 -0.81 -5.96
CA ASP A 10 8.30 -0.69 -7.36
C ASP A 10 9.22 0.23 -8.16
N GLY A 11 9.76 -0.30 -9.27
CA GLY A 11 10.71 0.47 -10.08
C GLY A 11 12.10 0.66 -9.45
N THR A 12 12.32 0.17 -8.22
CA THR A 12 13.62 0.22 -7.53
C THR A 12 14.25 -1.15 -7.43
N ILE A 13 13.71 -2.04 -6.61
CA ILE A 13 14.23 -3.41 -6.47
C ILE A 13 13.34 -4.45 -7.15
N PHE A 14 12.12 -4.07 -7.53
CA PHE A 14 11.14 -4.95 -8.17
C PHE A 14 10.60 -4.31 -9.46
N ASN A 15 10.66 -5.05 -10.55
CA ASN A 15 10.20 -4.66 -11.89
C ASN A 15 9.15 -5.62 -12.46
N GLY A 16 8.38 -6.29 -11.60
CA GLY A 16 7.39 -7.28 -11.99
C GLY A 16 7.96 -8.69 -12.23
N LYS A 17 9.27 -8.90 -12.03
CA LYS A 17 9.94 -10.21 -12.19
C LYS A 17 10.54 -10.67 -10.86
N ALA A 18 10.87 -11.95 -10.79
CA ALA A 18 11.57 -12.49 -9.63
C ALA A 18 12.88 -11.72 -9.37
N PHE A 19 13.24 -11.60 -8.10
CA PHE A 19 14.52 -10.99 -7.72
C PHE A 19 15.69 -11.78 -8.28
N THR A 20 16.69 -11.05 -8.77
CA THR A 20 17.93 -11.69 -9.22
C THR A 20 18.73 -12.21 -8.02
N GLU A 21 19.45 -13.31 -8.22
CA GLU A 21 20.34 -13.85 -7.19
C GLU A 21 21.38 -12.80 -6.72
N ASN A 22 21.88 -11.99 -7.64
CA ASN A 22 22.80 -10.90 -7.31
C ASN A 22 22.22 -9.89 -6.32
N LEU A 23 20.96 -9.51 -6.47
CA LEU A 23 20.28 -8.59 -5.54
C LEU A 23 20.17 -9.23 -4.15
N VAL A 24 19.69 -10.48 -4.09
CA VAL A 24 19.56 -11.21 -2.81
C VAL A 24 20.91 -11.33 -2.11
N ASN A 25 21.95 -11.70 -2.85
CA ASN A 25 23.31 -11.82 -2.33
C ASN A 25 23.86 -10.47 -1.85
N CYS A 26 23.57 -9.37 -2.57
CA CYS A 26 23.97 -8.03 -2.16
C CYS A 26 23.31 -7.63 -0.83
N ILE A 27 22.00 -7.84 -0.70
CA ILE A 27 21.27 -7.57 0.54
C ILE A 27 21.83 -8.40 1.71
N ASN A 28 22.09 -9.69 1.49
CA ASN A 28 22.66 -10.54 2.51
C ASN A 28 24.08 -10.10 2.94
N ARG A 29 24.88 -9.59 2.00
CA ARG A 29 26.22 -9.07 2.28
C ARG A 29 26.16 -7.82 3.16
N ILE A 30 25.36 -6.83 2.79
CA ILE A 30 25.26 -5.59 3.59
C ILE A 30 24.71 -5.85 5.00
N ARG A 31 23.81 -6.83 5.16
CA ARG A 31 23.36 -7.25 6.49
C ARG A 31 24.47 -7.87 7.32
N LYS A 32 25.32 -8.71 6.74
CA LYS A 32 26.50 -9.27 7.42
C LYS A 32 27.47 -8.18 7.87
N ASP A 33 27.54 -7.08 7.12
CA ASP A 33 28.34 -5.89 7.47
C ASP A 33 27.64 -4.99 8.52
N GLY A 34 26.52 -5.44 9.10
CA GLY A 34 25.78 -4.73 10.14
C GLY A 34 24.89 -3.60 9.65
N VAL A 35 24.65 -3.49 8.34
CA VAL A 35 23.74 -2.48 7.75
C VAL A 35 22.30 -3.01 7.80
N LYS A 36 21.39 -2.26 8.43
CA LYS A 36 19.96 -2.58 8.43
C LYS A 36 19.38 -2.34 7.03
N PHE A 37 18.68 -3.35 6.49
CA PHE A 37 17.96 -3.22 5.23
C PHE A 37 16.47 -3.03 5.51
N VAL A 38 15.91 -1.88 5.14
CA VAL A 38 14.53 -1.48 5.42
C VAL A 38 13.78 -1.26 4.12
N ILE A 39 12.56 -1.73 4.05
CA ILE A 39 11.64 -1.46 2.93
C ILE A 39 10.73 -0.28 3.29
N ALA A 40 10.58 0.66 2.33
CA ALA A 40 9.60 1.75 2.40
C ALA A 40 8.85 1.82 1.07
N THR A 41 7.53 1.65 1.10
CA THR A 41 6.72 1.48 -0.11
C THR A 41 5.35 2.15 0.01
N GLY A 42 4.74 2.47 -1.13
CA GLY A 42 3.34 2.89 -1.22
C GLY A 42 2.33 1.73 -1.14
N ARG A 43 2.82 0.49 -1.16
CA ARG A 43 1.97 -0.71 -1.06
C ARG A 43 1.40 -0.90 0.33
N THR A 44 0.33 -1.73 0.42
CA THR A 44 -0.13 -2.32 1.68
C THR A 44 0.93 -3.30 2.21
N PHE A 45 0.91 -3.62 3.49
CA PHE A 45 1.80 -4.67 4.01
C PHE A 45 1.48 -6.02 3.38
N TYR A 46 0.19 -6.35 3.21
CA TYR A 46 -0.25 -7.59 2.55
C TYR A 46 0.38 -7.75 1.15
N SER A 47 0.31 -6.71 0.32
CA SER A 47 0.89 -6.70 -1.03
C SER A 47 2.41 -6.74 -1.01
N ALA A 48 3.03 -5.87 -0.20
CA ALA A 48 4.49 -5.79 -0.08
C ALA A 48 5.10 -7.12 0.38
N ASN A 49 4.51 -7.76 1.38
CA ASN A 49 5.03 -9.00 1.97
C ASN A 49 5.08 -10.16 0.97
N GLN A 50 4.11 -10.23 0.04
CA GLN A 50 4.13 -11.24 -1.03
C GLN A 50 5.35 -11.08 -1.94
N ILE A 51 5.73 -9.83 -2.24
CA ILE A 51 6.87 -9.52 -3.11
C ILE A 51 8.18 -9.73 -2.37
N ILE A 52 8.33 -9.15 -1.16
CA ILE A 52 9.62 -9.12 -0.44
C ILE A 52 9.94 -10.40 0.32
N LYS A 53 9.02 -11.38 0.35
CA LYS A 53 9.23 -12.66 1.04
C LYS A 53 10.58 -13.34 0.72
N PRO A 54 11.05 -13.39 -0.54
CA PRO A 54 12.35 -13.99 -0.87
C PRO A 54 13.55 -13.25 -0.30
N LEU A 55 13.38 -11.98 0.10
CA LEU A 55 14.45 -11.17 0.67
C LEU A 55 14.64 -11.41 2.18
N ASN A 56 13.74 -12.17 2.83
CA ASN A 56 13.77 -12.46 4.27
C ASN A 56 14.00 -11.18 5.11
N VAL A 57 13.18 -10.14 4.86
CA VAL A 57 13.30 -8.86 5.58
C VAL A 57 13.01 -9.06 7.05
N ASP A 58 13.98 -8.72 7.92
CA ASP A 58 13.94 -8.88 9.38
C ASP A 58 13.75 -7.56 10.12
N THR A 59 13.66 -6.46 9.39
CA THR A 59 13.40 -5.11 9.91
C THR A 59 11.92 -4.74 9.70
N PRO A 60 11.39 -3.74 10.43
CA PRO A 60 10.06 -3.19 10.12
C PRO A 60 9.94 -2.73 8.68
N VAL A 61 8.74 -2.89 8.12
CA VAL A 61 8.37 -2.48 6.75
C VAL A 61 7.49 -1.23 6.85
N ILE A 62 7.89 -0.17 6.14
CA ILE A 62 7.14 1.08 6.04
C ILE A 62 6.21 0.95 4.85
N CYS A 63 4.89 1.08 5.08
CA CYS A 63 3.85 0.91 4.08
C CYS A 63 3.00 2.19 3.92
N TYR A 64 2.16 2.25 2.89
CA TYR A 64 1.25 3.37 2.61
C TYR A 64 1.95 4.73 2.60
N GLN A 65 3.11 4.84 1.93
CA GLN A 65 3.96 6.04 1.90
C GLN A 65 4.32 6.59 3.29
N GLY A 66 4.45 5.71 4.30
CA GLY A 66 4.79 6.09 5.66
C GLY A 66 3.62 6.13 6.64
N ALA A 67 2.37 5.92 6.17
CA ALA A 67 1.21 5.96 7.05
C ALA A 67 1.12 4.76 8.00
N THR A 68 1.76 3.62 7.67
CA THR A 68 1.87 2.49 8.58
C THR A 68 3.28 1.92 8.63
N ILE A 69 3.64 1.36 9.78
CA ILE A 69 4.88 0.57 9.96
C ILE A 69 4.50 -0.77 10.58
N HIS A 70 4.94 -1.85 9.95
CA HIS A 70 4.65 -3.21 10.37
C HIS A 70 5.93 -3.94 10.77
N LYS A 71 5.85 -4.77 11.82
CA LYS A 71 6.87 -5.80 12.06
C LYS A 71 6.86 -6.81 10.90
N PRO A 72 7.93 -7.59 10.69
CA PRO A 72 7.92 -8.69 9.71
C PRO A 72 6.79 -9.70 9.93
N SER A 73 6.29 -9.81 11.17
CA SER A 73 5.13 -10.66 11.52
C SER A 73 3.77 -10.13 11.01
N GLY A 74 3.72 -8.86 10.54
CA GLY A 74 2.49 -8.16 10.16
C GLY A 74 1.88 -7.31 11.28
N GLU A 75 2.39 -7.38 12.51
CA GLU A 75 1.94 -6.53 13.61
C GLU A 75 2.21 -5.06 13.31
N ILE A 76 1.17 -4.22 13.42
CA ILE A 76 1.28 -2.77 13.25
C ILE A 76 1.93 -2.16 14.49
N ILE A 77 3.04 -1.43 14.31
CA ILE A 77 3.72 -0.70 15.38
C ILE A 77 3.60 0.81 15.28
N TYR A 78 3.13 1.29 14.12
CA TYR A 78 2.79 2.68 13.90
C TYR A 78 1.68 2.77 12.86
N GLU A 79 0.70 3.62 13.10
CA GLU A 79 -0.39 3.89 12.17
C GLU A 79 -0.86 5.33 12.31
N ILE A 80 -1.00 5.99 11.17
CA ILE A 80 -1.73 7.24 11.00
C ILE A 80 -2.67 7.08 9.81
N GLY A 81 -3.88 7.61 9.93
CA GLY A 81 -4.87 7.54 8.87
C GLY A 81 -5.84 8.71 8.95
N LEU A 82 -6.70 8.82 7.95
CA LEU A 82 -7.79 9.78 7.92
C LEU A 82 -8.85 9.36 8.93
N GLU A 83 -9.24 10.26 9.81
CA GLU A 83 -10.34 10.03 10.76
C GLU A 83 -11.64 9.76 10.00
N ARG A 84 -12.55 9.00 10.66
CA ARG A 84 -13.82 8.56 10.06
C ARG A 84 -14.63 9.71 9.45
N ASN A 85 -14.85 10.80 10.20
CA ASN A 85 -15.69 11.90 9.73
C ASN A 85 -15.08 12.55 8.46
N LEU A 86 -13.79 12.90 8.51
CA LEU A 86 -13.09 13.44 7.36
C LEU A 86 -13.11 12.46 6.17
N SER A 87 -12.94 11.18 6.42
CA SER A 87 -13.00 10.14 5.38
C SER A 87 -14.37 10.13 4.70
N LEU A 88 -15.45 10.18 5.48
CA LEU A 88 -16.82 10.19 4.94
C LEU A 88 -17.12 11.47 4.17
N ASP A 89 -16.64 12.62 4.62
CA ASP A 89 -16.79 13.89 3.91
C ASP A 89 -16.10 13.83 2.54
N ILE A 90 -14.85 13.30 2.47
CA ILE A 90 -14.13 13.11 1.22
C ILE A 90 -14.88 12.14 0.29
N LEU A 91 -15.33 11.01 0.79
CA LEU A 91 -16.05 10.00 0.01
C LEU A 91 -17.39 10.53 -0.53
N ASN A 92 -18.12 11.28 0.29
CA ASN A 92 -19.36 11.92 -0.14
C ASN A 92 -19.10 12.97 -1.22
N TYR A 93 -18.05 13.78 -1.08
CA TYR A 93 -17.65 14.75 -2.09
C TYR A 93 -17.31 14.05 -3.43
N LEU A 94 -16.51 12.98 -3.40
CA LEU A 94 -16.18 12.20 -4.60
C LEU A 94 -17.43 11.62 -5.28
N LYS A 95 -18.41 11.16 -4.51
CA LYS A 95 -19.70 10.67 -5.05
C LYS A 95 -20.48 11.74 -5.79
N THR A 96 -20.42 13.02 -5.40
CA THR A 96 -21.06 14.10 -6.15
C THR A 96 -20.49 14.27 -7.56
N MET A 97 -19.28 13.79 -7.78
CA MET A 97 -18.58 13.82 -9.07
C MET A 97 -18.66 12.48 -9.82
N ASP A 98 -19.47 11.52 -9.35
CA ASP A 98 -19.54 10.12 -9.86
C ASP A 98 -18.17 9.43 -9.84
N ILE A 99 -17.36 9.69 -8.79
CA ILE A 99 -16.06 9.08 -8.58
C ILE A 99 -16.16 8.05 -7.45
N TYR A 100 -15.76 6.81 -7.72
CA TYR A 100 -15.75 5.69 -6.79
C TYR A 100 -14.31 5.24 -6.52
N PRO A 101 -13.70 5.70 -5.42
CA PRO A 101 -12.30 5.41 -5.14
C PRO A 101 -12.07 3.99 -4.62
N ASN A 102 -10.82 3.56 -4.69
CA ASN A 102 -10.30 2.44 -3.93
C ASN A 102 -10.05 2.90 -2.47
N ILE A 103 -10.55 2.15 -1.52
CA ILE A 103 -10.56 2.50 -0.10
C ILE A 103 -9.79 1.45 0.69
N TYR A 104 -8.88 1.89 1.54
CA TYR A 104 -8.05 0.99 2.34
C TYR A 104 -8.34 1.12 3.84
N ILE A 105 -8.76 0.01 4.45
CA ILE A 105 -9.04 -0.12 5.88
C ILE A 105 -8.38 -1.40 6.38
N ASN A 106 -7.57 -1.31 7.45
CA ASN A 106 -6.95 -2.47 8.09
C ASN A 106 -6.22 -3.40 7.09
N ASP A 107 -5.43 -2.83 6.22
CA ASP A 107 -4.64 -3.53 5.18
C ASP A 107 -5.48 -4.31 4.13
N ARG A 108 -6.76 -3.94 3.97
CA ARG A 108 -7.70 -4.52 2.99
C ARG A 108 -8.20 -3.47 2.03
N LEU A 109 -8.46 -3.89 0.79
CA LEU A 109 -8.99 -3.06 -0.29
C LEU A 109 -10.50 -3.21 -0.39
N PHE A 110 -11.21 -2.09 -0.35
CA PHE A 110 -12.65 -1.99 -0.55
C PHE A 110 -12.97 -1.06 -1.71
N CYS A 111 -14.09 -1.29 -2.37
CA CYS A 111 -14.69 -0.37 -3.34
C CYS A 111 -16.21 -0.42 -3.25
N GLU A 112 -16.89 0.69 -3.54
CA GLU A 112 -18.35 0.73 -3.54
C GLU A 112 -18.94 0.25 -4.87
N LYS A 113 -18.15 0.33 -5.95
CA LYS A 113 -18.54 -0.09 -7.30
C LYS A 113 -17.39 -0.85 -7.97
N GLU A 114 -17.69 -1.98 -8.57
CA GLU A 114 -16.72 -2.70 -9.36
C GLU A 114 -16.49 -1.98 -10.70
N THR A 115 -15.23 -1.70 -11.00
CA THR A 115 -14.79 -1.07 -12.26
C THR A 115 -13.62 -1.85 -12.86
N GLU A 116 -13.36 -1.66 -14.15
CA GLU A 116 -12.17 -2.21 -14.78
C GLU A 116 -10.86 -1.70 -14.13
N HIS A 117 -10.90 -0.47 -13.60
CA HIS A 117 -9.74 0.10 -12.90
C HIS A 117 -9.46 -0.65 -11.60
N VAL A 118 -10.49 -0.95 -10.80
CA VAL A 118 -10.32 -1.69 -9.54
C VAL A 118 -9.79 -3.09 -9.80
N LYS A 119 -10.27 -3.78 -10.84
CA LYS A 119 -9.78 -5.12 -11.22
C LYS A 119 -8.29 -5.08 -11.57
N LYS A 120 -7.92 -4.24 -12.54
CA LYS A 120 -6.52 -4.10 -12.98
C LYS A 120 -5.59 -3.68 -11.83
N TYR A 121 -6.07 -2.79 -10.98
CA TYR A 121 -5.30 -2.32 -9.84
C TYR A 121 -5.12 -3.41 -8.78
N SER A 122 -6.16 -4.18 -8.49
CA SER A 122 -6.13 -5.34 -7.59
C SER A 122 -5.10 -6.36 -8.06
N ASP A 123 -5.12 -6.72 -9.35
CA ASP A 123 -4.16 -7.64 -9.96
C ASP A 123 -2.72 -7.10 -9.86
N PHE A 124 -2.52 -5.83 -10.22
CA PHE A 124 -1.20 -5.18 -10.14
C PHE A 124 -0.66 -5.12 -8.72
N GLN A 125 -1.52 -4.82 -7.76
CA GLN A 125 -1.14 -4.73 -6.35
C GLN A 125 -1.10 -6.09 -5.64
N LEU A 126 -1.53 -7.17 -6.29
CA LEU A 126 -1.66 -8.51 -5.68
C LEU A 126 -2.51 -8.47 -4.40
N ILE A 127 -3.58 -7.69 -4.37
CA ILE A 127 -4.47 -7.54 -3.22
C ILE A 127 -5.93 -7.76 -3.63
N PRO A 128 -6.66 -8.72 -3.01
CA PRO A 128 -8.08 -8.90 -3.29
C PRO A 128 -8.88 -7.68 -2.82
N TYR A 129 -9.94 -7.35 -3.55
CA TYR A 129 -10.88 -6.29 -3.16
C TYR A 129 -12.22 -6.87 -2.69
N THR A 130 -12.92 -6.10 -1.88
CA THR A 130 -14.27 -6.39 -1.42
C THR A 130 -15.21 -5.28 -1.86
N ILE A 131 -16.34 -5.65 -2.50
CA ILE A 131 -17.38 -4.69 -2.88
C ILE A 131 -18.25 -4.41 -1.66
N VAL A 132 -18.36 -3.14 -1.29
CA VAL A 132 -19.20 -2.65 -0.22
C VAL A 132 -20.05 -1.51 -0.77
N PRO A 133 -21.35 -1.72 -1.04
CA PRO A 133 -22.19 -0.71 -1.71
C PRO A 133 -22.27 0.64 -1.00
N ASP A 134 -22.00 0.67 0.31
CA ASP A 134 -21.99 1.88 1.12
C ASP A 134 -20.99 1.73 2.26
N ILE A 135 -19.82 2.32 2.08
CA ILE A 135 -18.74 2.21 3.06
C ILE A 135 -19.07 2.92 4.39
N SER A 136 -19.99 3.89 4.38
CA SER A 136 -20.38 4.60 5.60
C SER A 136 -21.02 3.70 6.66
N LYS A 137 -21.55 2.54 6.23
CA LYS A 137 -22.14 1.51 7.10
C LYS A 137 -21.13 0.57 7.71
N ASN A 138 -19.88 0.61 7.24
CA ASN A 138 -18.81 -0.21 7.79
C ASN A 138 -18.27 0.44 9.06
N ASP A 139 -17.92 -0.40 10.02
CA ASP A 139 -17.23 0.05 11.21
C ASP A 139 -15.73 0.19 10.92
N PHE A 140 -15.24 1.42 10.96
CA PHE A 140 -13.81 1.73 10.89
C PHE A 140 -13.53 3.01 11.68
N LYS A 141 -12.38 3.07 12.30
CA LYS A 141 -11.91 4.26 13.02
C LYS A 141 -11.17 5.22 12.10
N THR A 142 -10.31 4.66 11.26
CA THR A 142 -9.46 5.40 10.32
C THR A 142 -9.41 4.71 8.98
N LEU A 143 -9.18 5.50 7.91
CA LEU A 143 -8.81 5.01 6.59
C LEU A 143 -7.30 5.18 6.38
N ASN A 144 -6.64 4.13 5.92
CA ASN A 144 -5.21 4.20 5.63
C ASN A 144 -4.92 4.93 4.31
N LYS A 145 -5.83 4.81 3.33
CA LYS A 145 -5.67 5.43 2.01
C LYS A 145 -7.00 5.51 1.26
N ILE A 146 -7.21 6.62 0.56
CA ILE A 146 -8.22 6.78 -0.50
C ILE A 146 -7.46 6.96 -1.80
N LEU A 147 -7.75 6.15 -2.82
CA LEU A 147 -7.08 6.20 -4.11
C LEU A 147 -8.08 6.30 -5.24
N VAL A 148 -8.07 7.40 -5.96
CA VAL A 148 -8.83 7.61 -7.20
C VAL A 148 -8.00 7.14 -8.39
N ILE A 149 -8.62 6.35 -9.26
CA ILE A 149 -8.05 5.93 -10.55
C ILE A 149 -9.14 6.18 -11.60
N ASP A 150 -8.89 7.10 -12.51
CA ASP A 150 -9.78 7.41 -13.63
C ASP A 150 -8.94 7.68 -14.88
N ASN A 151 -9.50 7.40 -16.06
CA ASN A 151 -8.89 7.74 -17.34
C ASN A 151 -9.19 9.20 -17.74
N ASP A 152 -10.23 9.81 -17.19
CA ASP A 152 -10.57 11.20 -17.42
C ASP A 152 -9.73 12.11 -16.50
N THR A 153 -8.61 12.58 -17.02
CA THR A 153 -7.70 13.48 -16.28
C THR A 153 -8.39 14.74 -15.82
N LYS A 154 -9.41 15.24 -16.55
CA LYS A 154 -10.16 16.44 -16.16
C LYS A 154 -10.93 16.24 -14.86
N LYS A 155 -11.42 15.02 -14.59
CA LYS A 155 -12.06 14.73 -13.31
C LYS A 155 -11.08 14.77 -12.14
N ILE A 156 -9.81 14.44 -12.38
CA ILE A 156 -8.77 14.34 -11.34
C ILE A 156 -8.11 15.70 -11.07
N GLU A 157 -8.04 16.58 -12.06
CA GLU A 157 -7.45 17.92 -11.93
C GLU A 157 -8.15 18.84 -10.91
N TRP A 158 -9.40 18.50 -10.54
CA TRP A 158 -10.20 19.25 -9.58
C TRP A 158 -10.19 18.66 -8.14
N LEU A 159 -9.42 17.62 -7.91
CA LEU A 159 -9.22 16.99 -6.59
C LEU A 159 -7.97 17.48 -5.90
#